data_117af72fa1f08af456214d9c46e35c13
#
_entry.id   117af72fa1f08af456214d9c46e35c13
#
_cell.length_a   1.000
_cell.length_b   1.000
_cell.length_c   1.000
_cell.angle_alpha   90.00
_cell.angle_beta   90.00
_cell.angle_gamma   90.00
#
_symmetry.space_group_name_H-M   'P 1'
#
loop_
_entity.id
_entity.type
_entity.pdbx_description
1 polymer ?
#
loop_
_entity_poly.entity_id
_entity_poly.type
_entity_poly.pdbx_seq_one_letter_code
_entity_poly.pdbx_strand_id
1 'polypeptide(L)'
;MKEVLIIIPAYNEEKNINKVLDKLEEPEITEIADILVMNDASSDNTNWIVKQRNHAVVTHIFNLGYGSALQLGYKYAIRRNYKYVIQMDADGQHDVCNILNIYKALKTKYNDSYPDIVLGSRYLKDSSPYKTSFLKEVAYSIFRTFIKMSTGRTIMDPTTGLQGLSWRAVLYYSKYGNFDERYPDANMITGMILKGYNVVEIPAVMHSREFGKSMHSGLKPIWYMCHM
;
A
#
# COMPACT_ATOMS: atom_id res chain seq x y z
N MET A 1 -13.44 14.02 -13.00
CA MET A 1 -12.25 13.27 -12.53
C MET A 1 -12.41 13.08 -11.05
N LYS A 2 -12.25 11.87 -10.56
CA LYS A 2 -12.39 11.52 -9.15
C LYS A 2 -11.22 12.06 -8.33
N GLU A 3 -11.39 12.19 -7.01
CA GLU A 3 -10.33 12.74 -6.17
C GLU A 3 -9.24 11.71 -5.81
N VAL A 4 -9.59 10.42 -5.85
CA VAL A 4 -8.76 9.31 -5.42
C VAL A 4 -8.31 8.46 -6.61
N LEU A 5 -7.05 8.04 -6.61
CA LEU A 5 -6.56 6.95 -7.43
C LEU A 5 -6.20 5.77 -6.53
N ILE A 6 -6.82 4.61 -6.78
CA ILE A 6 -6.40 3.35 -6.17
C ILE A 6 -5.30 2.74 -7.04
N ILE A 7 -4.12 2.49 -6.45
CA ILE A 7 -2.98 1.88 -7.13
C ILE A 7 -2.80 0.45 -6.62
N ILE A 8 -2.78 -0.50 -7.55
CA ILE A 8 -2.66 -1.93 -7.27
C ILE A 8 -1.43 -2.48 -7.99
N PRO A 9 -0.28 -2.63 -7.32
CA PRO A 9 0.86 -3.33 -7.91
C PRO A 9 0.52 -4.82 -8.05
N ALA A 10 0.78 -5.39 -9.23
CA ALA A 10 0.46 -6.78 -9.55
C ALA A 10 1.59 -7.46 -10.33
N TYR A 11 1.98 -8.63 -9.87
CA TYR A 11 2.92 -9.51 -10.57
C TYR A 11 2.48 -10.97 -10.44
N ASN A 12 2.00 -11.56 -11.55
CA ASN A 12 1.48 -12.93 -11.60
C ASN A 12 0.32 -13.18 -10.60
N GLU A 13 -0.69 -12.32 -10.65
CA GLU A 13 -1.87 -12.35 -9.77
C GLU A 13 -3.16 -12.74 -10.51
N GLU A 14 -3.08 -13.52 -11.62
CA GLU A 14 -4.24 -13.93 -12.42
C GLU A 14 -5.36 -14.59 -11.59
N LYS A 15 -4.99 -15.29 -10.48
CA LYS A 15 -5.95 -15.99 -9.62
C LYS A 15 -6.69 -15.07 -8.64
N ASN A 16 -6.10 -13.92 -8.32
CA ASN A 16 -6.61 -13.00 -7.31
C ASN A 16 -7.19 -11.73 -7.91
N ILE A 17 -6.56 -11.20 -8.98
CA ILE A 17 -6.85 -9.84 -9.48
C ILE A 17 -8.33 -9.67 -9.87
N ASN A 18 -8.97 -10.70 -10.41
CA ASN A 18 -10.38 -10.61 -10.80
C ASN A 18 -11.28 -10.36 -9.58
N LYS A 19 -11.07 -11.12 -8.50
CA LYS A 19 -11.83 -10.94 -7.24
C LYS A 19 -11.56 -9.58 -6.58
N VAL A 20 -10.33 -9.07 -6.68
CA VAL A 20 -9.98 -7.75 -6.17
C VAL A 20 -10.73 -6.67 -6.95
N LEU A 21 -10.75 -6.75 -8.27
CA LEU A 21 -11.46 -5.81 -9.11
C LEU A 21 -12.98 -5.88 -8.91
N ASP A 22 -13.57 -7.10 -8.73
CA ASP A 22 -15.00 -7.26 -8.42
C ASP A 22 -15.41 -6.40 -7.22
N LYS A 23 -14.61 -6.46 -6.14
CA LYS A 23 -14.86 -5.68 -4.92
C LYS A 23 -14.67 -4.18 -5.12
N LEU A 24 -13.70 -3.77 -5.93
CA LEU A 24 -13.41 -2.36 -6.19
C LEU A 24 -14.39 -1.70 -7.17
N GLU A 25 -15.15 -2.50 -7.91
CA GLU A 25 -16.21 -2.03 -8.79
C GLU A 25 -17.52 -1.74 -8.05
N GLU A 26 -17.58 -1.96 -6.73
CA GLU A 26 -18.73 -1.58 -5.93
C GLU A 26 -19.01 -0.06 -6.05
N PRO A 27 -20.31 0.36 -6.13
CA PRO A 27 -20.66 1.77 -6.37
C PRO A 27 -20.00 2.74 -5.40
N GLU A 28 -19.92 2.39 -4.12
CA GLU A 28 -19.33 3.23 -3.08
C GLU A 28 -17.86 3.58 -3.36
N ILE A 29 -17.13 2.66 -3.97
CA ILE A 29 -15.73 2.88 -4.36
C ILE A 29 -15.63 3.62 -5.68
N THR A 30 -16.42 3.17 -6.68
CA THR A 30 -16.36 3.76 -8.02
C THR A 30 -16.89 5.19 -8.08
N GLU A 31 -17.65 5.67 -7.11
CA GLU A 31 -18.03 7.08 -6.99
C GLU A 31 -16.85 7.99 -6.62
N ILE A 32 -15.92 7.52 -5.79
CA ILE A 32 -14.83 8.32 -5.23
C ILE A 32 -13.48 8.10 -5.89
N ALA A 33 -13.23 6.90 -6.44
CA ALA A 33 -11.90 6.48 -6.89
C ALA A 33 -11.88 5.92 -8.31
N ASP A 34 -10.82 6.24 -9.06
CA ASP A 34 -10.40 5.52 -10.25
C ASP A 34 -9.41 4.42 -9.86
N ILE A 35 -9.35 3.33 -10.64
CA ILE A 35 -8.51 2.16 -10.38
C ILE A 35 -7.39 2.12 -11.42
N LEU A 36 -6.15 1.95 -10.95
CA LEU A 36 -4.95 1.76 -11.76
C LEU A 36 -4.22 0.50 -11.32
N VAL A 37 -4.09 -0.47 -12.20
CA VAL A 37 -3.24 -1.64 -11.97
C VAL A 37 -1.85 -1.38 -12.54
N MET A 38 -0.84 -1.54 -11.69
CA MET A 38 0.57 -1.47 -12.08
C MET A 38 1.08 -2.89 -12.32
N ASN A 39 1.02 -3.35 -13.57
CA ASN A 39 1.48 -4.69 -13.95
C ASN A 39 3.01 -4.70 -14.09
N ASP A 40 3.70 -5.37 -13.18
CA ASP A 40 5.16 -5.44 -13.14
C ASP A 40 5.70 -6.60 -14.02
N ALA A 41 5.37 -6.56 -15.31
CA ALA A 41 5.77 -7.55 -16.31
C ALA A 41 5.29 -8.98 -15.97
N SER A 42 4.01 -9.14 -15.59
CA SER A 42 3.42 -10.47 -15.37
C SER A 42 3.52 -11.35 -16.63
N SER A 43 3.86 -12.61 -16.43
CA SER A 43 3.93 -13.64 -17.47
C SER A 43 2.65 -14.46 -17.61
N ASP A 44 1.70 -14.29 -16.68
CA ASP A 44 0.38 -14.93 -16.67
C ASP A 44 -0.70 -14.01 -17.28
N ASN A 45 -1.98 -14.36 -17.09
CA ASN A 45 -3.10 -13.61 -17.63
C ASN A 45 -3.46 -12.33 -16.87
N THR A 46 -2.69 -11.90 -15.86
CA THR A 46 -3.00 -10.71 -15.04
C THR A 46 -3.32 -9.48 -15.90
N ASN A 47 -2.43 -9.13 -16.84
CA ASN A 47 -2.59 -7.96 -17.71
C ASN A 47 -3.84 -8.05 -18.61
N TRP A 48 -4.09 -9.25 -19.15
CA TRP A 48 -5.25 -9.50 -20.00
C TRP A 48 -6.56 -9.33 -19.23
N ILE A 49 -6.66 -9.89 -18.02
CA ILE A 49 -7.85 -9.80 -17.15
C ILE A 49 -8.18 -8.32 -16.86
N VAL A 50 -7.19 -7.52 -16.47
CA VAL A 50 -7.40 -6.09 -16.16
C VAL A 50 -7.92 -5.32 -17.38
N LYS A 51 -7.34 -5.57 -18.56
CA LYS A 51 -7.78 -4.92 -19.81
C LYS A 51 -9.21 -5.28 -20.20
N GLN A 52 -9.63 -6.53 -19.99
CA GLN A 52 -11.00 -6.97 -20.28
C GLN A 52 -12.04 -6.25 -19.42
N ARG A 53 -11.66 -5.80 -18.24
CA ARG A 53 -12.53 -5.05 -17.30
C ARG A 53 -12.50 -3.52 -17.51
N ASN A 54 -11.84 -3.04 -18.56
CA ASN A 54 -11.73 -1.62 -18.91
C ASN A 54 -11.08 -0.75 -17.82
N HIS A 55 -10.27 -1.35 -16.91
CA HIS A 55 -9.49 -0.57 -15.97
C HIS A 55 -8.18 -0.08 -16.58
N ALA A 56 -7.70 1.05 -16.05
CA ALA A 56 -6.39 1.55 -16.43
C ALA A 56 -5.30 0.56 -15.98
N VAL A 57 -4.39 0.22 -16.90
CA VAL A 57 -3.23 -0.61 -16.62
C VAL A 57 -1.98 0.02 -17.20
N VAL A 58 -0.92 0.09 -16.40
CA VAL A 58 0.42 0.44 -16.85
C VAL A 58 1.31 -0.78 -16.66
N THR A 59 2.04 -1.15 -17.71
CA THR A 59 2.84 -2.39 -17.71
C THR A 59 4.33 -2.03 -17.85
N HIS A 60 5.16 -2.54 -16.93
CA HIS A 60 6.61 -2.53 -17.07
C HIS A 60 7.05 -3.51 -18.16
N ILE A 61 8.12 -3.17 -18.88
CA ILE A 61 8.72 -4.07 -19.88
C ILE A 61 9.42 -5.26 -19.21
N PHE A 62 10.03 -5.02 -18.04
CA PHE A 62 10.68 -6.02 -17.20
C PHE A 62 10.15 -5.93 -15.78
N ASN A 63 10.27 -6.99 -14.99
CA ASN A 63 9.97 -6.94 -13.56
C ASN A 63 11.01 -6.05 -12.86
N LEU A 64 10.55 -4.89 -12.36
CA LEU A 64 11.36 -3.89 -11.69
C LEU A 64 11.16 -3.90 -10.16
N GLY A 65 10.19 -4.67 -9.69
CA GLY A 65 9.87 -4.81 -8.28
C GLY A 65 8.71 -3.94 -7.80
N TYR A 66 8.22 -4.30 -6.62
CA TYR A 66 7.04 -3.72 -5.98
C TYR A 66 7.11 -2.19 -5.83
N GLY A 67 8.25 -1.70 -5.30
CA GLY A 67 8.43 -0.26 -5.09
C GLY A 67 8.49 0.52 -6.40
N SER A 68 9.15 -0.01 -7.44
CA SER A 68 9.19 0.62 -8.75
C SER A 68 7.79 0.73 -9.37
N ALA A 69 6.97 -0.32 -9.22
CA ALA A 69 5.59 -0.30 -9.69
C ALA A 69 4.76 0.77 -8.97
N LEU A 70 4.86 0.86 -7.65
CA LEU A 70 4.21 1.91 -6.87
C LEU A 70 4.68 3.31 -7.28
N GLN A 71 6.00 3.51 -7.40
CA GLN A 71 6.55 4.84 -7.75
C GLN A 71 6.06 5.30 -9.12
N LEU A 72 5.96 4.41 -10.11
CA LEU A 72 5.39 4.76 -11.42
C LEU A 72 3.90 5.11 -11.30
N GLY A 73 3.16 4.40 -10.44
CA GLY A 73 1.76 4.74 -10.12
C GLY A 73 1.63 6.13 -9.49
N TYR A 74 2.55 6.53 -8.60
CA TYR A 74 2.56 7.88 -8.02
C TYR A 74 2.85 8.95 -9.09
N LYS A 75 3.77 8.70 -10.02
CA LYS A 75 4.02 9.61 -11.17
C LYS A 75 2.77 9.74 -12.04
N TYR A 76 2.03 8.66 -12.25
CA TYR A 76 0.75 8.69 -12.96
C TYR A 76 -0.27 9.54 -12.21
N ALA A 77 -0.41 9.36 -10.89
CA ALA A 77 -1.33 10.13 -10.06
C ALA A 77 -1.06 11.64 -10.14
N ILE A 78 0.22 12.06 -10.04
CA ILE A 78 0.63 13.47 -10.17
C ILE A 78 0.27 14.02 -11.55
N ARG A 79 0.57 13.29 -12.63
CA ARG A 79 0.26 13.72 -14.01
C ARG A 79 -1.23 13.89 -14.26
N ARG A 80 -2.06 13.15 -13.55
CA ARG A 80 -3.53 13.17 -13.65
C ARG A 80 -4.20 14.02 -12.59
N ASN A 81 -3.42 14.74 -11.75
CA ASN A 81 -3.92 15.66 -10.71
C ASN A 81 -4.86 15.00 -9.68
N TYR A 82 -4.64 13.74 -9.31
CA TYR A 82 -5.36 13.12 -8.21
C TYR A 82 -4.95 13.77 -6.88
N LYS A 83 -5.92 14.06 -6.02
CA LYS A 83 -5.68 14.65 -4.70
C LYS A 83 -5.13 13.65 -3.69
N TYR A 84 -5.59 12.41 -3.80
CA TYR A 84 -5.23 11.32 -2.92
C TYR A 84 -4.88 10.07 -3.71
N VAL A 85 -4.00 9.26 -3.14
CA VAL A 85 -3.71 7.91 -3.62
C VAL A 85 -4.00 6.93 -2.50
N ILE A 86 -4.62 5.82 -2.81
CA ILE A 86 -4.71 4.67 -1.91
C ILE A 86 -4.01 3.51 -2.62
N GLN A 87 -2.95 2.99 -2.01
CA GLN A 87 -2.31 1.77 -2.49
C GLN A 87 -2.83 0.56 -1.73
N MET A 88 -2.97 -0.56 -2.42
CA MET A 88 -3.34 -1.85 -1.83
C MET A 88 -2.78 -3.01 -2.66
N ASP A 89 -2.56 -4.14 -2.00
CA ASP A 89 -2.03 -5.32 -2.67
C ASP A 89 -3.07 -6.04 -3.54
N ALA A 90 -2.61 -6.72 -4.59
CA ALA A 90 -3.45 -7.48 -5.52
C ALA A 90 -3.86 -8.88 -5.00
N ASP A 91 -3.48 -9.27 -3.78
CA ASP A 91 -3.61 -10.62 -3.24
C ASP A 91 -4.97 -10.96 -2.60
N GLY A 92 -5.87 -9.97 -2.58
CA GLY A 92 -7.23 -10.11 -2.07
C GLY A 92 -7.37 -10.12 -0.54
N GLN A 93 -6.28 -9.83 0.21
CA GLN A 93 -6.32 -9.83 1.68
C GLN A 93 -7.03 -8.59 2.26
N HIS A 94 -7.02 -7.46 1.56
CA HIS A 94 -7.64 -6.23 2.04
C HIS A 94 -9.15 -6.21 1.80
N ASP A 95 -9.91 -5.83 2.82
CA ASP A 95 -11.33 -5.55 2.68
C ASP A 95 -11.55 -4.18 2.03
N VAL A 96 -12.59 -4.05 1.22
CA VAL A 96 -12.94 -2.81 0.51
C VAL A 96 -13.32 -1.69 1.47
N CYS A 97 -13.94 -2.01 2.62
CA CYS A 97 -14.29 -1.00 3.63
C CYS A 97 -13.07 -0.18 4.10
N ASN A 98 -11.86 -0.76 4.04
CA ASN A 98 -10.64 -0.06 4.40
C ASN A 98 -10.39 1.16 3.50
N ILE A 99 -10.77 1.11 2.22
CA ILE A 99 -10.58 2.21 1.26
C ILE A 99 -11.40 3.42 1.69
N LEU A 100 -12.67 3.20 2.04
CA LEU A 100 -13.55 4.26 2.53
C LEU A 100 -13.05 4.85 3.85
N ASN A 101 -12.60 3.99 4.76
CA ASN A 101 -12.03 4.42 6.05
C ASN A 101 -10.75 5.24 5.86
N ILE A 102 -9.84 4.82 4.98
CA ILE A 102 -8.62 5.56 4.64
C ILE A 102 -8.96 6.91 4.01
N TYR A 103 -9.89 6.93 3.04
CA TYR A 103 -10.32 8.18 2.40
C TYR A 103 -10.91 9.16 3.41
N LYS A 104 -11.77 8.67 4.31
CA LYS A 104 -12.32 9.47 5.42
C LYS A 104 -11.22 9.98 6.34
N ALA A 105 -10.26 9.14 6.71
CA ALA A 105 -9.13 9.51 7.57
C ALA A 105 -8.25 10.59 6.92
N LEU A 106 -7.94 10.49 5.61
CA LEU A 106 -7.19 11.51 4.87
C LEU A 106 -7.86 12.89 4.90
N LYS A 107 -9.17 12.93 5.05
CA LYS A 107 -9.99 14.17 5.11
C LYS A 107 -10.36 14.58 6.54
N THR A 108 -9.85 13.88 7.55
CA THR A 108 -10.09 14.18 8.97
C THR A 108 -8.82 14.74 9.60
N LYS A 109 -8.93 15.79 10.40
CA LYS A 109 -7.81 16.34 11.14
C LYS A 109 -7.46 15.48 12.35
N TYR A 110 -6.18 15.25 12.55
CA TYR A 110 -5.59 14.63 13.72
C TYR A 110 -4.60 15.65 14.34
N ASN A 111 -4.81 16.02 15.59
CA ASN A 111 -4.02 17.08 16.25
C ASN A 111 -3.89 18.34 15.38
N ASP A 112 -5.04 18.88 14.95
CA ASP A 112 -5.19 20.08 14.12
C ASP A 112 -4.57 20.05 12.71
N SER A 113 -4.02 18.92 12.27
CA SER A 113 -3.48 18.75 10.93
C SER A 113 -4.10 17.56 10.19
N TYR A 114 -4.21 17.68 8.87
CA TYR A 114 -4.58 16.54 8.03
C TYR A 114 -3.39 15.56 7.90
N PRO A 115 -3.64 14.25 7.87
CA PRO A 115 -2.56 13.29 7.64
C PRO A 115 -2.01 13.39 6.22
N ASP A 116 -0.70 13.22 6.10
CA ASP A 116 -0.04 13.02 4.82
C ASP A 116 -0.06 11.54 4.42
N ILE A 117 0.00 10.66 5.42
CA ILE A 117 -0.02 9.20 5.25
C ILE A 117 -0.97 8.58 6.28
N VAL A 118 -1.87 7.75 5.80
CA VAL A 118 -2.76 6.91 6.62
C VAL A 118 -2.40 5.45 6.40
N LEU A 119 -2.00 4.75 7.45
CA LEU A 119 -1.65 3.33 7.42
C LEU A 119 -2.86 2.49 7.87
N GLY A 120 -3.28 1.53 7.06
CA GLY A 120 -4.25 0.52 7.45
C GLY A 120 -3.56 -0.57 8.30
N SER A 121 -3.67 -0.47 9.62
CA SER A 121 -2.93 -1.30 10.57
C SER A 121 -3.67 -2.59 10.92
N ARG A 122 -2.93 -3.71 10.92
CA ARG A 122 -3.41 -5.05 11.34
C ARG A 122 -3.38 -5.24 12.86
N TYR A 123 -2.70 -4.34 13.59
CA TYR A 123 -2.33 -4.53 14.98
C TYR A 123 -2.97 -3.52 15.94
N LEU A 124 -3.87 -2.69 15.47
CA LEU A 124 -4.68 -1.84 16.35
C LEU A 124 -5.81 -2.65 17.00
N LYS A 125 -6.30 -2.18 18.14
CA LYS A 125 -7.29 -2.89 18.95
C LYS A 125 -8.56 -3.28 18.17
N ASP A 126 -9.00 -2.43 17.24
CA ASP A 126 -10.22 -2.61 16.47
C ASP A 126 -9.96 -3.23 15.07
N SER A 127 -8.74 -3.70 14.82
CA SER A 127 -8.40 -4.44 13.59
C SER A 127 -8.94 -5.87 13.64
N SER A 128 -9.18 -6.47 12.47
CA SER A 128 -9.55 -7.89 12.41
C SER A 128 -8.42 -8.78 12.97
N PRO A 129 -8.74 -9.93 13.60
CA PRO A 129 -7.73 -10.83 14.12
C PRO A 129 -6.76 -11.29 13.02
N TYR A 130 -5.49 -10.97 13.16
CA TYR A 130 -4.45 -11.33 12.19
C TYR A 130 -3.39 -12.22 12.84
N LYS A 131 -3.29 -13.47 12.36
CA LYS A 131 -2.31 -14.42 12.88
C LYS A 131 -1.00 -14.31 12.11
N THR A 132 0.09 -14.09 12.80
CA THR A 132 1.44 -14.10 12.23
C THR A 132 2.28 -15.22 12.86
N SER A 133 3.40 -15.56 12.21
CA SER A 133 4.38 -16.46 12.82
C SER A 133 5.20 -15.72 13.85
N PHE A 134 5.71 -16.43 14.87
CA PHE A 134 6.55 -15.88 15.92
C PHE A 134 7.75 -15.08 15.38
N LEU A 135 8.42 -15.58 14.33
CA LEU A 135 9.52 -14.87 13.69
C LEU A 135 9.14 -13.52 13.11
N LYS A 136 7.96 -13.42 12.50
CA LYS A 136 7.44 -12.15 12.00
C LYS A 136 7.10 -11.18 13.13
N GLU A 137 6.54 -11.67 14.24
CA GLU A 137 6.28 -10.84 15.43
C GLU A 137 7.56 -10.23 15.99
N VAL A 138 8.63 -11.02 16.09
CA VAL A 138 9.95 -10.52 16.53
C VAL A 138 10.46 -9.44 15.57
N ALA A 139 10.40 -9.68 14.25
CA ALA A 139 10.82 -8.69 13.25
C ALA A 139 10.02 -7.38 13.37
N TYR A 140 8.70 -7.47 13.49
CA TYR A 140 7.83 -6.29 13.66
C TYR A 140 8.12 -5.54 14.96
N SER A 141 8.42 -6.26 16.06
CA SER A 141 8.82 -5.64 17.31
C SER A 141 10.11 -4.84 17.17
N ILE A 142 11.10 -5.37 16.43
CA ILE A 142 12.35 -4.66 16.13
C ILE A 142 12.07 -3.38 15.33
N PHE A 143 11.27 -3.45 14.26
CA PHE A 143 10.91 -2.26 13.47
C PHE A 143 10.17 -1.21 14.29
N ARG A 144 9.19 -1.60 15.11
CA ARG A 144 8.46 -0.71 16.02
C ARG A 144 9.42 0.00 16.99
N THR A 145 10.35 -0.76 17.57
CA THR A 145 11.35 -0.21 18.50
C THR A 145 12.28 0.77 17.80
N PHE A 146 12.78 0.41 16.62
CA PHE A 146 13.64 1.29 15.81
C PHE A 146 12.94 2.60 15.44
N ILE A 147 11.69 2.53 14.94
CA ILE A 147 10.90 3.71 14.60
C ILE A 147 10.70 4.58 15.83
N LYS A 148 10.33 3.99 16.97
CA LYS A 148 10.13 4.72 18.22
C LYS A 148 11.40 5.42 18.69
N MET A 149 12.56 4.76 18.62
CA MET A 149 13.85 5.35 19.01
C MET A 149 14.27 6.48 18.07
N SER A 150 14.05 6.32 16.76
CA SER A 150 14.47 7.27 15.74
C SER A 150 13.55 8.50 15.65
N THR A 151 12.24 8.32 15.86
CA THR A 151 11.24 9.36 15.60
C THR A 151 10.46 9.83 16.83
N GLY A 152 10.58 9.14 17.95
CA GLY A 152 9.76 9.34 19.14
C GLY A 152 8.30 8.86 19.00
N ARG A 153 7.90 8.37 17.81
CA ARG A 153 6.52 7.93 17.52
C ARG A 153 6.42 6.42 17.49
N THR A 154 5.31 5.89 17.97
CA THR A 154 5.02 4.46 17.88
C THR A 154 4.14 4.22 16.66
N ILE A 155 4.61 3.35 15.75
CA ILE A 155 3.85 2.83 14.60
C ILE A 155 3.67 1.33 14.82
N MET A 156 2.43 0.86 14.83
CA MET A 156 2.10 -0.54 15.14
C MET A 156 2.26 -1.45 13.93
N ASP A 157 2.03 -0.95 12.71
CA ASP A 157 2.13 -1.72 11.47
C ASP A 157 2.95 -1.00 10.39
N PRO A 158 4.27 -0.90 10.56
CA PRO A 158 5.13 -0.18 9.61
C PRO A 158 5.33 -0.91 8.27
N THR A 159 4.81 -2.13 8.13
CA THR A 159 4.96 -2.97 6.92
C THR A 159 3.64 -3.23 6.21
N THR A 160 2.63 -2.42 6.47
CA THR A 160 1.35 -2.54 5.77
C THR A 160 1.45 -2.06 4.33
N GLY A 161 1.00 -2.89 3.38
CA GLY A 161 0.85 -2.49 1.97
C GLY A 161 -0.36 -1.60 1.72
N LEU A 162 -1.27 -1.50 2.70
CA LEU A 162 -2.47 -0.66 2.61
C LEU A 162 -2.20 0.73 3.16
N GLN A 163 -2.03 1.71 2.28
CA GLN A 163 -1.71 3.07 2.67
C GLN A 163 -2.52 4.09 1.88
N GLY A 164 -3.00 5.13 2.56
CA GLY A 164 -3.56 6.32 1.95
C GLY A 164 -2.55 7.47 1.98
N LEU A 165 -2.41 8.18 0.88
CA LEU A 165 -1.39 9.21 0.69
C LEU A 165 -2.05 10.52 0.26
N SER A 166 -1.70 11.63 0.91
CA SER A 166 -2.02 12.97 0.44
C SER A 166 -1.22 13.32 -0.82
N TRP A 167 -1.68 14.30 -1.58
CA TRP A 167 -0.92 14.81 -2.74
C TRP A 167 0.52 15.21 -2.38
N ARG A 168 0.74 15.77 -1.19
CA ARG A 168 2.07 16.15 -0.67
C ARG A 168 2.99 14.93 -0.53
N ALA A 169 2.49 13.82 0.03
CA ALA A 169 3.23 12.57 0.17
C ALA A 169 3.50 11.92 -1.21
N VAL A 170 2.47 11.87 -2.07
CA VAL A 170 2.59 11.34 -3.44
C VAL A 170 3.62 12.12 -4.24
N LEU A 171 3.63 13.45 -4.15
CA LEU A 171 4.61 14.30 -4.84
C LEU A 171 6.04 14.00 -4.37
N TYR A 172 6.24 13.76 -3.06
CA TYR A 172 7.55 13.39 -2.54
C TYR A 172 7.99 12.01 -3.06
N TYR A 173 7.13 11.00 -2.94
CA TYR A 173 7.42 9.63 -3.38
C TYR A 173 7.58 9.48 -4.90
N SER A 174 6.95 10.34 -5.69
CA SER A 174 7.07 10.31 -7.16
C SER A 174 8.45 10.74 -7.68
N LYS A 175 9.26 11.43 -6.86
CA LYS A 175 10.58 11.91 -7.26
C LYS A 175 11.60 10.78 -7.23
N TYR A 176 12.48 10.77 -8.23
CA TYR A 176 13.60 9.83 -8.29
C TYR A 176 14.46 9.92 -7.03
N GLY A 177 14.86 8.77 -6.49
CA GLY A 177 15.67 8.65 -5.27
C GLY A 177 14.93 8.89 -3.96
N ASN A 178 13.65 9.27 -3.97
CA ASN A 178 12.87 9.51 -2.76
C ASN A 178 11.99 8.32 -2.33
N PHE A 179 12.00 7.23 -3.08
CA PHE A 179 11.20 6.04 -2.79
C PHE A 179 12.04 4.78 -3.05
N ASP A 180 11.94 3.82 -2.15
CA ASP A 180 12.67 2.56 -2.28
C ASP A 180 12.04 1.70 -3.39
N GLU A 181 12.86 1.31 -4.37
CA GLU A 181 12.39 0.57 -5.55
C GLU A 181 12.06 -0.91 -5.24
N ARG A 182 12.60 -1.44 -4.16
CA ARG A 182 12.44 -2.85 -3.81
C ARG A 182 11.52 -3.08 -2.61
N TYR A 183 11.78 -2.38 -1.52
CA TYR A 183 11.15 -2.63 -0.21
C TYR A 183 10.74 -1.32 0.49
N PRO A 184 9.71 -0.63 -0.03
CA PRO A 184 9.27 0.66 0.52
C PRO A 184 8.37 0.48 1.76
N ASP A 185 8.94 0.03 2.86
CA ASP A 185 8.20 -0.29 4.09
C ASP A 185 8.58 0.63 5.26
N ALA A 186 9.04 0.06 6.38
CA ALA A 186 9.37 0.78 7.60
C ALA A 186 10.41 1.90 7.41
N ASN A 187 11.37 1.73 6.49
CA ASN A 187 12.35 2.75 6.11
C ASN A 187 11.66 4.00 5.56
N MET A 188 10.67 3.82 4.66
CA MET A 188 9.93 4.93 4.06
C MET A 188 9.10 5.66 5.10
N ILE A 189 8.37 4.93 5.95
CA ILE A 189 7.55 5.51 7.02
C ILE A 189 8.43 6.29 8.00
N THR A 190 9.56 5.71 8.44
CA THR A 190 10.53 6.38 9.32
C THR A 190 11.04 7.68 8.69
N GLY A 191 11.48 7.60 7.43
CA GLY A 191 11.98 8.77 6.69
C GLY A 191 10.93 9.88 6.56
N MET A 192 9.67 9.53 6.31
CA MET A 192 8.58 10.51 6.23
C MET A 192 8.30 11.19 7.56
N ILE A 193 8.27 10.44 8.67
CA ILE A 193 8.09 11.01 10.00
C ILE A 193 9.23 11.98 10.34
N LEU A 194 10.48 11.60 10.07
CA LEU A 194 11.67 12.46 10.30
C LEU A 194 11.64 13.74 9.45
N LYS A 195 11.02 13.70 8.29
CA LYS A 195 10.82 14.86 7.41
C LYS A 195 9.59 15.71 7.76
N GLY A 196 8.91 15.41 8.87
CA GLY A 196 7.76 16.19 9.36
C GLY A 196 6.46 15.92 8.58
N TYR A 197 6.32 14.76 7.93
CA TYR A 197 5.04 14.32 7.40
C TYR A 197 4.16 13.76 8.53
N ASN A 198 2.86 14.07 8.47
CA ASN A 198 1.91 13.57 9.44
C ASN A 198 1.46 12.15 9.05
N VAL A 199 1.93 11.15 9.82
CA VAL A 199 1.59 9.74 9.63
C VAL A 199 0.63 9.31 10.72
N VAL A 200 -0.50 8.71 10.36
CA VAL A 200 -1.49 8.17 11.31
C VAL A 200 -1.81 6.72 10.95
N GLU A 201 -2.27 5.95 11.93
CA GLU A 201 -2.75 4.58 11.74
C GLU A 201 -4.25 4.50 12.02
N ILE A 202 -4.95 3.71 11.23
CA ILE A 202 -6.35 3.33 11.47
C ILE A 202 -6.48 1.82 11.45
N PRO A 203 -7.48 1.24 12.14
CA PRO A 203 -7.73 -0.20 12.09
C PRO A 203 -8.03 -0.67 10.67
N ALA A 204 -7.51 -1.84 10.29
CA ALA A 204 -7.81 -2.47 9.01
C ALA A 204 -8.47 -3.85 9.19
N VAL A 205 -9.41 -4.13 8.28
CA VAL A 205 -10.01 -5.45 8.13
C VAL A 205 -9.21 -6.24 7.10
N MET A 206 -8.70 -7.40 7.52
CA MET A 206 -7.89 -8.26 6.67
C MET A 206 -8.49 -9.66 6.58
N HIS A 207 -8.38 -10.25 5.40
CA HIS A 207 -8.77 -11.64 5.13
C HIS A 207 -7.55 -12.53 4.96
N SER A 208 -7.74 -13.84 5.09
CA SER A 208 -6.68 -14.79 4.77
C SER A 208 -6.43 -14.81 3.25
N ARG A 209 -5.16 -14.90 2.86
CA ARG A 209 -4.78 -15.09 1.46
C ARG A 209 -5.32 -16.43 0.95
N GLU A 210 -6.00 -16.43 -0.20
CA GLU A 210 -6.51 -17.67 -0.80
C GLU A 210 -5.49 -18.33 -1.73
N PHE A 211 -4.75 -17.53 -2.52
CA PHE A 211 -3.79 -18.00 -3.52
C PHE A 211 -2.46 -17.26 -3.43
N GLY A 212 -1.39 -17.91 -3.91
CA GLY A 212 -0.06 -17.32 -4.00
C GLY A 212 0.81 -17.52 -2.76
N LYS A 213 2.07 -17.10 -2.86
CA LYS A 213 3.05 -17.12 -1.77
C LYS A 213 3.39 -15.71 -1.33
N SER A 214 3.48 -15.49 -0.02
CA SER A 214 3.92 -14.19 0.51
C SER A 214 5.34 -13.86 0.02
N MET A 215 5.59 -12.61 -0.37
CA MET A 215 6.94 -12.12 -0.68
C MET A 215 7.89 -12.30 0.52
N HIS A 216 7.35 -12.29 1.73
CA HIS A 216 8.07 -12.49 3.00
C HIS A 216 8.01 -13.95 3.50
N SER A 217 8.04 -14.94 2.61
CA SER A 217 8.10 -16.36 2.99
C SER A 217 9.53 -16.87 3.18
N GLY A 218 9.75 -17.80 4.09
CA GLY A 218 11.06 -18.44 4.36
C GLY A 218 12.04 -17.52 5.07
N LEU A 219 13.33 -17.56 4.69
CA LEU A 219 14.42 -16.75 5.25
C LEU A 219 14.49 -15.32 4.68
N LYS A 220 13.66 -14.99 3.70
CA LYS A 220 13.62 -13.65 3.09
C LYS A 220 13.41 -12.50 4.09
N PRO A 221 12.61 -12.63 5.17
CA PRO A 221 12.49 -11.56 6.17
C PRO A 221 13.81 -11.19 6.86
N ILE A 222 14.72 -12.16 7.09
CA ILE A 222 16.02 -11.91 7.72
C ILE A 222 16.92 -11.13 6.76
N TRP A 223 16.96 -11.55 5.50
CA TRP A 223 17.71 -10.84 4.45
C TRP A 223 17.18 -9.43 4.22
N TYR A 224 15.89 -9.27 4.29
CA TYR A 224 15.15 -8.01 4.23
C TYR A 224 15.57 -7.05 5.37
N MET A 225 15.65 -7.54 6.63
CA MET A 225 16.11 -6.73 7.77
C MET A 225 17.55 -6.24 7.63
N CYS A 226 18.43 -6.99 6.94
CA CYS A 226 19.83 -6.60 6.73
C CYS A 226 20.00 -5.53 5.64
N HIS A 227 18.99 -5.27 4.81
CA HIS A 227 19.06 -4.33 3.69
C HIS A 227 18.20 -3.06 3.90
N MET A 228 17.50 -2.96 5.02
CA MET A 228 16.79 -1.78 5.48
C MET A 228 17.65 -0.97 6.46
#